data_5725cdd5bb54f049ef68256dc95097be
#
_entry.id   5725cdd5bb54f049ef68256dc95097be
#
_cell.length_a   1.000
_cell.length_b   1.000
_cell.length_c   1.000
_cell.angle_alpha   90.00
_cell.angle_beta   90.00
_cell.angle_gamma   90.00
#
_symmetry.space_group_name_H-M   'P 1'
#
loop_
_entity.id
_entity.type
_entity.pdbx_description
1 polymer ?
#
loop_
_entity_poly.entity_id
_entity_poly.type
_entity_poly.pdbx_seq_one_letter_code
_entity_poly.pdbx_strand_id
1 'polypeptide(L)'
;MSNILHQPLPAAIGHFPDALPDFSDTARWAQVLVQDNLNAPRYEPGDLLHVDLHRNYFAGDACYAVEIAGQQSIRFIQARPGGLHVYTRSNPGAAYPIPPDLLVILGMVMYATTTRRVG
;
A
#
# COMPACT_ATOMS: atom_id res chain seq x y z
N MET A 1 -14.83 10.12 -5.48
CA MET A 1 -15.41 10.39 -5.90
C MET A 1 -15.80 10.64 -6.41
N SER A 2 -15.42 11.21 -6.71
CA SER A 2 -15.88 11.58 -7.42
C SER A 2 -15.77 12.35 -8.04
N ASN A 3 -15.51 12.81 -8.48
CA ASN A 3 -15.72 13.43 -9.35
C ASN A 3 -15.27 14.04 -9.94
N ILE A 4 -14.67 14.31 -10.25
CA ILE A 4 -14.66 14.92 -10.98
C ILE A 4 -14.77 15.32 -11.57
N LEU A 5 -14.79 15.58 -11.84
CA LEU A 5 -15.23 15.93 -12.49
C LEU A 5 -15.76 16.44 -12.56
N HIS A 6 -15.73 16.81 -12.61
CA HIS A 6 -16.44 17.23 -12.83
C HIS A 6 -16.22 18.09 -12.80
N GLN A 7 -15.95 18.47 -12.75
CA GLN A 7 -15.91 19.14 -12.76
C GLN A 7 -15.39 19.89 -12.89
N PRO A 8 -15.60 20.45 -12.83
CA PRO A 8 -15.29 21.02 -13.03
C PRO A 8 -14.53 21.74 -13.20
N LEU A 9 -13.89 21.88 -13.38
CA LEU A 9 -13.46 22.14 -13.50
C LEU A 9 -13.07 22.89 -13.55
N PRO A 10 -13.12 23.32 -13.39
CA PRO A 10 -12.88 23.60 -13.28
C PRO A 10 -12.46 24.11 -13.19
N ALA A 11 -12.23 24.25 -12.94
CA ALA A 11 -12.15 24.20 -12.75
C ALA A 11 -11.68 24.35 -12.83
N ALA A 12 -11.45 24.40 -12.79
CA ALA A 12 -11.38 24.03 -12.86
C ALA A 12 -10.81 24.02 -13.08
N ILE A 13 -10.73 24.08 -13.21
CA ILE A 13 -10.09 23.73 -13.05
C ILE A 13 -9.39 23.98 -12.56
N GLY A 14 -9.31 24.28 -12.15
CA GLY A 14 -8.26 24.59 -11.22
C GLY A 14 -8.26 23.86 -9.91
N HIS A 15 -9.23 23.17 -9.63
CA HIS A 15 -9.33 22.41 -8.40
C HIS A 15 -8.72 21.02 -8.58
N PHE A 16 -7.79 20.65 -7.70
CA PHE A 16 -7.12 19.33 -7.73
C PHE A 16 -7.27 18.66 -6.37
N PRO A 17 -8.43 18.03 -6.09
CA PRO A 17 -8.63 17.36 -4.82
C PRO A 17 -7.65 16.20 -4.61
N ASP A 18 -7.07 15.71 -5.70
CA ASP A 18 -6.17 14.57 -5.69
C ASP A 18 -4.71 14.96 -5.68
N ALA A 19 -4.40 16.18 -5.22
CA ALA A 19 -3.01 16.59 -5.07
C ALA A 19 -2.27 15.59 -4.18
N LEU A 20 -1.06 15.22 -4.59
CA LEU A 20 -0.25 14.28 -3.83
C LEU A 20 0.10 14.86 -2.46
N PRO A 21 0.15 14.00 -1.43
CA PRO A 21 0.57 14.43 -0.11
C PRO A 21 2.03 14.86 -0.10
N ASP A 22 2.40 15.56 0.95
CA ASP A 22 3.80 15.86 1.22
C ASP A 22 4.46 14.63 1.86
N PHE A 23 5.14 13.85 1.04
CA PHE A 23 5.81 12.63 1.51
C PHE A 23 7.06 12.91 2.35
N SER A 24 7.47 14.18 2.46
CA SER A 24 8.60 14.54 3.33
C SER A 24 8.24 14.58 4.81
N ASP A 25 6.94 14.53 5.13
CA ASP A 25 6.47 14.41 6.51
C ASP A 25 6.73 12.99 7.01
N THR A 26 7.88 12.79 7.63
CA THR A 26 8.32 11.48 8.10
C THR A 26 7.55 10.98 9.31
N ALA A 27 6.76 11.84 9.96
CA ALA A 27 5.87 11.40 11.02
C ALA A 27 4.68 10.62 10.47
N ARG A 28 4.35 10.83 9.20
CA ARG A 28 3.23 10.17 8.56
C ARG A 28 3.63 9.19 7.47
N TRP A 29 4.67 9.50 6.69
CA TRP A 29 5.00 8.73 5.49
C TRP A 29 6.34 8.04 5.63
N ALA A 30 6.35 6.76 5.31
CA ALA A 30 7.56 5.98 5.14
C ALA A 30 7.65 5.54 3.70
N GLN A 31 8.87 5.48 3.17
CA GLN A 31 9.14 4.99 1.83
C GLN A 31 9.80 3.62 1.91
N VAL A 32 9.32 2.72 1.07
CA VAL A 32 9.88 1.36 0.98
C VAL A 32 10.24 1.10 -0.47
N LEU A 33 11.51 0.85 -0.71
CA LEU A 33 11.98 0.47 -2.04
C LEU A 33 11.73 -1.01 -2.25
N VAL A 34 11.00 -1.34 -3.31
CA VAL A 34 10.74 -2.73 -3.68
C VAL A 34 12.02 -3.31 -4.28
N GLN A 35 12.52 -4.39 -3.70
CA GLN A 35 13.77 -5.02 -4.11
C GLN A 35 13.59 -6.44 -4.63
N ASP A 36 12.39 -6.98 -4.57
CA ASP A 36 12.07 -8.33 -5.04
C ASP A 36 10.79 -8.30 -5.88
N ASN A 37 10.38 -9.45 -6.37
CA ASN A 37 9.18 -9.59 -7.19
C ASN A 37 8.05 -10.33 -6.49
N LEU A 38 8.07 -10.37 -5.16
CA LEU A 38 7.06 -11.12 -4.40
C LEU A 38 5.65 -10.55 -4.60
N ASN A 39 5.53 -9.27 -4.89
CA ASN A 39 4.24 -8.63 -5.12
C ASN A 39 4.04 -8.22 -6.57
N ALA A 40 4.79 -8.79 -7.48
CA ALA A 40 4.57 -8.61 -8.92
C ALA A 40 3.26 -9.31 -9.32
N PRO A 41 2.53 -8.80 -10.31
CA PRO A 41 2.87 -7.63 -11.12
C PRO A 41 2.38 -6.30 -10.50
N ARG A 42 1.81 -6.33 -9.29
CA ARG A 42 1.29 -5.12 -8.67
C ARG A 42 2.41 -4.11 -8.38
N TYR A 43 3.51 -4.61 -7.82
CA TYR A 43 4.71 -3.81 -7.55
C TYR A 43 5.92 -4.55 -8.10
N GLU A 44 6.80 -3.81 -8.76
CA GLU A 44 8.01 -4.35 -9.39
C GLU A 44 9.25 -3.83 -8.67
N PRO A 45 10.37 -4.56 -8.74
CA PRO A 45 11.63 -4.06 -8.21
C PRO A 45 11.94 -2.67 -8.77
N GLY A 46 12.34 -1.76 -7.89
CA GLY A 46 12.58 -0.36 -8.24
C GLY A 46 11.43 0.58 -7.95
N ASP A 47 10.24 0.06 -7.72
CA ASP A 47 9.12 0.88 -7.27
C ASP A 47 9.37 1.40 -5.86
N LEU A 48 8.97 2.64 -5.61
CA LEU A 48 9.05 3.24 -4.29
C LEU A 48 7.63 3.34 -3.73
N LEU A 49 7.36 2.61 -2.66
CA LEU A 49 6.05 2.60 -2.03
C LEU A 49 6.00 3.66 -0.95
N HIS A 50 4.89 4.38 -0.90
CA HIS A 50 4.62 5.38 0.14
C HIS A 50 3.60 4.82 1.10
N VAL A 51 4.04 4.60 2.33
CA VAL A 51 3.26 3.94 3.38
C VAL A 51 2.74 4.99 4.34
N ASP A 52 1.42 5.02 4.52
CA ASP A 52 0.78 5.92 5.47
C ASP A 52 0.84 5.29 6.87
N LEU A 53 1.71 5.83 7.72
CA LEU A 53 1.91 5.31 9.07
C LEU A 53 0.74 5.62 10.00
N HIS A 54 -0.14 6.54 9.62
CA HIS A 54 -1.37 6.81 10.37
C HIS A 54 -2.42 5.72 10.16
N ARG A 55 -2.27 4.89 9.11
CA ARG A 55 -3.16 3.77 8.85
C ARG A 55 -2.51 2.46 9.29
N ASN A 56 -2.16 2.40 10.56
CA ASN A 56 -1.47 1.27 11.16
C ASN A 56 -2.46 0.27 11.77
N TYR A 57 -3.55 0.04 11.08
CA TYR A 57 -4.61 -0.89 11.47
C TYR A 57 -5.23 -1.48 10.21
N PHE A 58 -5.93 -2.59 10.36
CA PHE A 58 -6.61 -3.19 9.21
C PHE A 58 -7.81 -2.32 8.81
N ALA A 59 -7.72 -1.70 7.66
CA ALA A 59 -8.74 -0.78 7.12
C ALA A 59 -9.47 -1.38 5.92
N GLY A 60 -9.39 -2.68 5.72
CA GLY A 60 -9.97 -3.37 4.58
C GLY A 60 -8.92 -4.14 3.81
N ASP A 61 -9.36 -4.92 2.84
CA ASP A 61 -8.47 -5.70 1.98
C ASP A 61 -7.57 -4.77 1.19
N ALA A 62 -6.28 -4.84 1.42
CA ALA A 62 -5.32 -3.92 0.82
C ALA A 62 -3.89 -4.42 1.04
N CYS A 63 -2.94 -3.63 0.57
CA CYS A 63 -1.51 -3.87 0.77
C CYS A 63 -1.01 -3.05 1.96
N TYR A 64 -0.25 -3.68 2.82
CA TYR A 64 0.26 -3.08 4.05
C TYR A 64 1.74 -3.35 4.24
N ALA A 65 2.40 -2.43 4.91
CA ALA A 65 3.68 -2.71 5.53
C ALA A 65 3.39 -3.38 6.86
N VAL A 66 3.95 -4.55 7.08
CA VAL A 66 3.64 -5.38 8.24
C VAL A 66 4.90 -5.88 8.90
N GLU A 67 4.76 -6.27 10.16
CA GLU A 67 5.76 -7.04 10.88
C GLU A 67 5.12 -8.34 11.30
N ILE A 68 5.68 -9.45 10.86
CA ILE A 68 5.18 -10.79 11.17
C ILE A 68 6.32 -11.55 11.79
N ALA A 69 6.11 -12.00 13.03
CA ALA A 69 7.13 -12.73 13.78
C ALA A 69 8.47 -11.97 13.83
N GLY A 70 8.41 -10.65 13.97
CA GLY A 70 9.58 -9.79 14.08
C GLY A 70 10.21 -9.39 12.74
N GLN A 71 9.68 -9.83 11.62
CA GLN A 71 10.21 -9.47 10.30
C GLN A 71 9.29 -8.52 9.56
N GLN A 72 9.83 -7.43 9.07
CA GLN A 72 9.10 -6.44 8.31
C GLN A 72 9.02 -6.83 6.84
N SER A 73 7.86 -6.61 6.24
CA SER A 73 7.65 -6.94 4.82
C SER A 73 6.41 -6.22 4.29
N ILE A 74 6.26 -6.26 2.97
CA ILE A 74 5.07 -5.74 2.29
C ILE A 74 4.19 -6.95 1.93
N ARG A 75 2.95 -6.94 2.42
CA ARG A 75 2.03 -8.05 2.21
C ARG A 75 0.62 -7.54 1.94
N PHE A 76 -0.13 -8.32 1.18
CA PHE A 76 -1.56 -8.12 1.04
C PHE A 76 -2.27 -8.83 2.17
N ILE A 77 -3.30 -8.18 2.72
CA ILE A 77 -4.11 -8.73 3.79
C ILE A 77 -5.55 -8.74 3.32
N GLN A 78 -6.22 -9.87 3.54
CA GLN A 78 -7.61 -10.07 3.16
C GLN A 78 -8.39 -10.61 4.35
N ALA A 79 -9.53 -10.00 4.62
CA ALA A 79 -10.45 -10.53 5.62
C ALA A 79 -11.22 -11.70 5.01
N ARG A 80 -11.25 -12.82 5.73
CA ARG A 80 -12.01 -14.01 5.37
C ARG A 80 -12.78 -14.49 6.58
N PRO A 81 -13.80 -15.34 6.38
CA PRO A 81 -14.43 -16.00 7.53
C PRO A 81 -13.37 -16.67 8.39
N GLY A 82 -13.35 -16.32 9.68
CA GLY A 82 -12.37 -16.87 10.61
C GLY A 82 -11.13 -16.02 10.84
N GLY A 83 -10.93 -14.92 10.09
CA GLY A 83 -9.81 -14.03 10.40
C GLY A 83 -9.13 -13.43 9.19
N LEU A 84 -7.96 -12.85 9.45
CA LEU A 84 -7.16 -12.21 8.40
C LEU A 84 -6.23 -13.23 7.76
N HIS A 85 -6.13 -13.14 6.44
CA HIS A 85 -5.22 -13.95 5.64
C HIS A 85 -4.18 -13.04 4.98
N VAL A 86 -2.96 -13.52 4.91
CA VAL A 86 -1.80 -12.79 4.38
C VAL A 86 -1.30 -13.50 3.13
N TYR A 87 -0.98 -12.73 2.11
CA TYR A 87 -0.42 -13.30 0.88
C TYR A 87 0.46 -12.29 0.16
N THR A 88 1.26 -12.80 -0.77
CA THR A 88 1.98 -11.98 -1.74
C THR A 88 1.24 -11.99 -3.06
N ARG A 89 1.33 -10.90 -3.82
CA ARG A 89 0.58 -10.78 -5.07
C ARG A 89 1.03 -11.79 -6.13
N SER A 90 2.28 -12.19 -6.11
CA SER A 90 2.78 -13.19 -7.06
C SER A 90 2.24 -14.59 -6.78
N ASN A 91 1.72 -14.84 -5.58
CA ASN A 91 1.19 -16.15 -5.20
C ASN A 91 -0.02 -16.02 -4.28
N PRO A 92 -1.15 -15.48 -4.80
CA PRO A 92 -2.34 -15.30 -3.96
C PRO A 92 -2.95 -16.63 -3.50
N GLY A 93 -2.68 -17.72 -4.21
CA GLY A 93 -3.18 -19.04 -3.82
C GLY A 93 -2.51 -19.60 -2.57
N ALA A 94 -1.38 -19.03 -2.14
CA ALA A 94 -0.69 -19.44 -0.93
C ALA A 94 -1.05 -18.58 0.28
N ALA A 95 -2.18 -17.87 0.23
CA ALA A 95 -2.65 -17.10 1.37
C ALA A 95 -2.84 -18.01 2.59
N TYR A 96 -2.43 -17.52 3.76
CA TYR A 96 -2.54 -18.27 4.99
C TYR A 96 -3.14 -17.41 6.11
N PRO A 97 -3.89 -18.03 7.03
CA PRO A 97 -4.43 -17.30 8.16
C PRO A 97 -3.31 -16.89 9.11
N ILE A 98 -3.41 -15.70 9.67
CA ILE A 98 -2.41 -15.22 10.62
C ILE A 98 -3.08 -14.89 11.95
N PRO A 99 -2.59 -15.42 13.08
CA PRO A 99 -3.09 -15.02 14.38
C PRO A 99 -2.86 -13.53 14.63
N PRO A 100 -3.84 -12.83 15.23
CA PRO A 100 -3.70 -11.38 15.44
C PRO A 100 -2.49 -10.99 16.28
N ASP A 101 -2.05 -11.83 17.18
CA ASP A 101 -0.89 -11.55 18.05
C ASP A 101 0.45 -11.67 17.32
N LEU A 102 0.46 -12.25 16.13
CA LEU A 102 1.67 -12.36 15.31
C LEU A 102 1.76 -11.29 14.24
N LEU A 103 0.72 -10.49 14.07
CA LEU A 103 0.65 -9.50 13.00
C LEU A 103 0.68 -8.09 13.59
N VAL A 104 1.66 -7.30 13.18
CA VAL A 104 1.69 -5.87 13.45
C VAL A 104 1.55 -5.14 12.11
N ILE A 105 0.52 -4.32 11.98
CA ILE A 105 0.34 -3.48 10.81
C ILE A 105 1.07 -2.16 11.08
N LEU A 106 2.10 -1.88 10.28
CA LEU A 106 2.91 -0.68 10.43
C LEU A 106 2.30 0.50 9.69
N GLY A 107 1.63 0.24 8.59
CA GLY A 107 0.97 1.25 7.79
C GLY A 107 0.39 0.66 6.53
N MET A 108 -0.43 1.45 5.84
CA MET A 108 -1.06 1.05 4.59
C MET A 108 -0.29 1.62 3.41
N VAL A 109 -0.03 0.81 2.40
CA VAL A 109 0.56 1.29 1.15
C VAL A 109 -0.49 2.09 0.41
N MET A 110 -0.25 3.39 0.24
CA MET A 110 -1.23 4.30 -0.35
C MET A 110 -0.84 4.76 -1.74
N TYR A 111 0.45 4.91 -2.01
CA TYR A 111 0.94 5.39 -3.30
C TYR A 111 2.20 4.64 -3.67
N ALA A 112 2.49 4.62 -4.96
CA ALA A 112 3.73 4.06 -5.49
C ALA A 112 4.28 5.00 -6.54
N THR A 113 5.59 5.20 -6.50
CA THR A 113 6.31 5.93 -7.54
C THR A 113 7.11 4.92 -8.35
N THR A 114 6.84 4.87 -9.64
CA THR A 114 7.50 3.93 -10.54
C THR A 114 8.50 4.68 -11.40
N THR A 115 9.74 4.20 -11.38
CA THR A 115 10.79 4.74 -12.25
C THR A 115 10.95 3.79 -13.43
N ARG A 116 10.89 4.36 -14.64
CA ARG A 116 11.00 3.57 -15.85
C ARG A 116 12.27 3.95 -16.59
N ARG A 117 13.05 2.94 -16.91
CA ARG A 117 14.23 3.14 -17.72
C ARG A 117 13.83 3.38 -19.17
N VAL A 118 14.39 4.43 -19.77
CA VAL A 118 14.14 4.80 -21.16
C VAL A 118 15.46 4.74 -21.90
N GLY A 119 15.47 4.01 -22.99
CA GLY A 119 16.68 3.94 -23.81
C GLY A 119 17.27 2.59 -23.99
#